data_fe7d54695b2fc24f7b6c1b414aec0050
#
_entry.id   fe7d54695b2fc24f7b6c1b414aec0050
#
_cell.length_a   1.000
_cell.length_b   1.000
_cell.length_c   1.000
_cell.angle_alpha   90.00
_cell.angle_beta   90.00
_cell.angle_gamma   90.00
#
_symmetry.space_group_name_H-M   'P 1'
#
loop_
_entity.id
_entity.type
_entity.pdbx_description
1 polymer ?
#
loop_
_entity_poly.entity_id
_entity_poly.type
_entity_poly.pdbx_seq_one_letter_code
_entity_poly.pdbx_strand_id
1 'polypeptide(L)'
;RSSPPYSSAASDVYKRQVLRSLDRMHEITPGARVEGQVLLEGRDLYGKDVDPVAVRRDVGMVFQRPNPFPTMSIRENVLAGVRLNNRHISKQDADDLVEWALRGANLWNEVKDRLDKPGIGLSGGQQQRLCIARAVAVHPQVLLMDEPCSALDPISTLAVEDLINELKRDYTIVIVTHNMQQAARVADYTAFFNLKAVGKPGHLEYFADTTTMFNNPRNAE
;
A
#
# COMPACT_ATOMS: atom_id res chain seq x y z
N ARG A 1 -0.93 8.63 -38.85
CA ARG A 1 -1.93 9.02 -37.84
C ARG A 1 -1.48 8.36 -36.57
N SER A 2 -0.83 9.13 -35.69
CA SER A 2 -0.42 8.69 -34.36
C SER A 2 -1.68 8.49 -33.51
N SER A 3 -1.86 7.27 -33.00
CA SER A 3 -2.89 6.98 -31.99
C SER A 3 -2.63 7.89 -30.77
N PRO A 4 -3.66 8.53 -30.19
CA PRO A 4 -3.47 9.30 -28.98
C PRO A 4 -2.95 8.38 -27.87
N PRO A 5 -2.02 8.83 -27.02
CA PRO A 5 -1.56 8.03 -25.91
C PRO A 5 -2.77 7.73 -25.02
N TYR A 6 -3.07 6.44 -24.82
CA TYR A 6 -4.06 6.01 -23.83
C TYR A 6 -3.67 6.66 -22.51
N SER A 7 -4.54 7.51 -21.97
CA SER A 7 -4.28 8.25 -20.74
C SER A 7 -4.10 7.24 -19.59
N SER A 8 -2.87 7.03 -19.15
CA SER A 8 -2.55 6.23 -17.96
C SER A 8 -3.39 6.65 -16.74
N ALA A 9 -3.69 7.94 -16.64
CA ALA A 9 -4.53 8.49 -15.57
C ALA A 9 -5.93 7.86 -15.47
N ALA A 10 -6.56 7.46 -16.58
CA ALA A 10 -7.89 6.84 -16.52
C ALA A 10 -7.81 5.40 -15.98
N SER A 11 -6.80 4.61 -16.37
CA SER A 11 -6.63 3.24 -15.87
C SER A 11 -6.26 3.20 -14.38
N ASP A 12 -5.52 4.17 -13.90
CA ASP A 12 -5.09 4.26 -12.50
C ASP A 12 -6.26 4.55 -11.55
N VAL A 13 -7.28 5.27 -12.03
CA VAL A 13 -8.50 5.52 -11.24
C VAL A 13 -9.19 4.21 -10.86
N TYR A 14 -9.38 3.26 -11.78
CA TYR A 14 -10.10 2.01 -11.50
C TYR A 14 -9.31 1.08 -10.60
N LYS A 15 -8.01 0.93 -10.83
CA LYS A 15 -7.14 0.12 -9.97
C LYS A 15 -7.18 0.63 -8.54
N ARG A 16 -7.10 1.95 -8.37
CA ARG A 16 -7.18 2.59 -7.06
C ARG A 16 -8.56 2.44 -6.42
N GLN A 17 -9.64 2.44 -7.21
CA GLN A 17 -10.99 2.16 -6.69
C GLN A 17 -11.10 0.73 -6.15
N VAL A 18 -10.54 -0.27 -6.85
CA VAL A 18 -10.47 -1.65 -6.36
C VAL A 18 -9.67 -1.69 -5.05
N LEU A 19 -8.48 -1.09 -5.01
CA LEU A 19 -7.65 -1.07 -3.80
C LEU A 19 -8.41 -0.48 -2.60
N ARG A 20 -9.07 0.68 -2.79
CA ARG A 20 -9.86 1.36 -1.75
C ARG A 20 -11.14 0.62 -1.35
N SER A 21 -11.60 -0.33 -2.15
CA SER A 21 -12.71 -1.19 -1.76
C SER A 21 -12.26 -2.27 -0.77
N LEU A 22 -10.98 -2.67 -0.77
CA LEU A 22 -10.47 -3.70 0.13
C LEU A 22 -10.37 -3.23 1.60
N ASP A 23 -10.16 -1.93 1.84
CA ASP A 23 -10.08 -1.32 3.18
C ASP A 23 -11.30 -0.43 3.53
N ARG A 24 -12.32 -0.45 2.68
CA ARG A 24 -13.54 0.38 2.82
C ARG A 24 -13.29 1.90 2.76
N MET A 25 -12.14 2.34 2.24
CA MET A 25 -11.86 3.78 2.11
C MET A 25 -12.73 4.49 1.06
N HIS A 26 -13.37 3.77 0.15
CA HIS A 26 -14.33 4.38 -0.78
C HIS A 26 -15.52 5.02 -0.04
N GLU A 27 -15.90 4.54 1.16
CA GLU A 27 -17.03 5.04 1.94
C GLU A 27 -16.87 6.51 2.36
N ILE A 28 -15.64 7.04 2.38
CA ILE A 28 -15.40 8.48 2.63
C ILE A 28 -15.75 9.37 1.42
N THR A 29 -15.99 8.76 0.25
CA THR A 29 -16.33 9.46 -0.97
C THR A 29 -17.85 9.49 -1.12
N PRO A 30 -18.51 10.67 -1.06
CA PRO A 30 -19.97 10.76 -1.19
C PRO A 30 -20.47 10.12 -2.48
N GLY A 31 -21.47 9.23 -2.36
CA GLY A 31 -22.09 8.55 -3.50
C GLY A 31 -21.33 7.33 -4.04
N ALA A 32 -20.12 7.04 -3.56
CA ALA A 32 -19.42 5.81 -3.94
C ALA A 32 -20.15 4.59 -3.37
N ARG A 33 -20.25 3.54 -4.19
CA ARG A 33 -20.89 2.25 -3.81
C ARG A 33 -20.01 1.10 -4.25
N VAL A 34 -20.01 0.04 -3.46
CA VAL A 34 -19.40 -1.26 -3.79
C VAL A 34 -20.52 -2.29 -3.75
N GLU A 35 -20.59 -3.12 -4.78
CA GLU A 35 -21.50 -4.26 -4.87
C GLU A 35 -20.66 -5.54 -4.98
N GLY A 36 -21.08 -6.61 -4.31
CA GLY A 36 -20.34 -7.86 -4.21
C GLY A 36 -19.81 -8.10 -2.80
N GLN A 37 -18.80 -8.94 -2.69
CA GLN A 37 -18.20 -9.35 -1.41
C GLN A 37 -16.69 -9.17 -1.45
N VAL A 38 -16.11 -8.79 -0.31
CA VAL A 38 -14.66 -8.81 -0.08
C VAL A 38 -14.43 -9.71 1.13
N LEU A 39 -13.80 -10.84 0.90
CA LEU A 39 -13.56 -11.85 1.92
C LEU A 39 -12.11 -11.81 2.41
N LEU A 40 -11.93 -11.66 3.71
CA LEU A 40 -10.65 -11.83 4.39
C LEU A 40 -10.78 -13.04 5.33
N GLU A 41 -10.05 -14.10 5.05
CA GLU A 41 -10.13 -15.37 5.79
C GLU A 41 -11.58 -15.90 5.95
N GLY A 42 -12.39 -15.76 4.88
CA GLY A 42 -13.79 -16.18 4.86
C GLY A 42 -14.78 -15.21 5.52
N ARG A 43 -14.30 -14.14 6.15
CA ARG A 43 -15.12 -13.07 6.71
C ARG A 43 -15.40 -12.00 5.67
N ASP A 44 -16.69 -11.72 5.43
CA ASP A 44 -17.06 -10.59 4.55
C ASP A 44 -16.80 -9.25 5.24
N LEU A 45 -15.91 -8.45 4.66
CA LEU A 45 -15.54 -7.13 5.18
C LEU A 45 -16.69 -6.10 5.07
N TYR A 46 -17.74 -6.40 4.31
CA TYR A 46 -18.96 -5.58 4.15
C TYR A 46 -20.17 -6.13 4.93
N GLY A 47 -19.95 -7.12 5.78
CA GLY A 47 -20.99 -7.66 6.66
C GLY A 47 -21.63 -6.57 7.53
N LYS A 48 -22.93 -6.71 7.84
CA LYS A 48 -23.72 -5.69 8.58
C LYS A 48 -23.12 -5.32 9.95
N ASP A 49 -22.43 -6.27 10.60
CA ASP A 49 -21.86 -6.13 11.92
C ASP A 49 -20.35 -5.85 11.90
N VAL A 50 -19.79 -5.51 10.72
CA VAL A 50 -18.38 -5.27 10.56
C VAL A 50 -18.07 -3.78 10.68
N ASP A 51 -17.30 -3.42 11.71
CA ASP A 51 -16.82 -2.06 11.93
C ASP A 51 -15.74 -1.68 10.89
N PRO A 52 -15.93 -0.62 10.08
CA PRO A 52 -14.93 -0.14 9.14
C PRO A 52 -13.59 0.24 9.79
N VAL A 53 -13.58 0.65 11.06
CA VAL A 53 -12.35 0.98 11.78
C VAL A 53 -11.54 -0.29 12.06
N ALA A 54 -12.22 -1.38 12.46
CA ALA A 54 -11.58 -2.68 12.63
C ALA A 54 -11.01 -3.20 11.30
N VAL A 55 -11.75 -3.06 10.18
CA VAL A 55 -11.23 -3.43 8.86
C VAL A 55 -9.94 -2.68 8.53
N ARG A 56 -9.88 -1.36 8.75
CA ARG A 56 -8.70 -0.54 8.46
C ARG A 56 -7.51 -0.78 9.39
N ARG A 57 -7.73 -1.46 10.51
CA ARG A 57 -6.65 -1.98 11.36
C ARG A 57 -6.07 -3.26 10.78
N ASP A 58 -6.94 -4.17 10.31
CA ASP A 58 -6.55 -5.47 9.78
C ASP A 58 -5.99 -5.34 8.35
N VAL A 59 -6.38 -4.28 7.62
CA VAL A 59 -5.96 -3.97 6.25
C VAL A 59 -5.27 -2.59 6.24
N GLY A 60 -3.94 -2.59 6.32
CA GLY A 60 -3.13 -1.37 6.32
C GLY A 60 -3.01 -0.76 4.91
N MET A 61 -2.84 0.56 4.83
CA MET A 61 -2.72 1.29 3.55
C MET A 61 -1.48 2.17 3.51
N VAL A 62 -0.70 2.04 2.42
CA VAL A 62 0.42 2.92 2.06
C VAL A 62 0.04 3.68 0.79
N PHE A 63 0.09 5.01 0.84
CA PHE A 63 -0.34 5.88 -0.24
C PHE A 63 0.77 6.17 -1.24
N GLN A 64 0.39 6.57 -2.44
CA GLN A 64 1.28 6.93 -3.54
C GLN A 64 2.27 8.03 -3.15
N ARG A 65 1.79 9.09 -2.48
CA ARG A 65 2.65 10.14 -1.95
C ARG A 65 2.92 9.86 -0.48
N PRO A 66 4.18 9.87 -0.05
CA PRO A 66 4.51 9.77 1.36
C PRO A 66 3.71 10.81 2.16
N ASN A 67 3.09 10.36 3.24
CA ASN A 67 2.22 11.20 4.07
C ASN A 67 2.54 11.04 5.56
N PRO A 68 3.78 11.26 5.99
CA PRO A 68 4.08 11.32 7.41
C PRO A 68 3.27 12.47 8.03
N PHE A 69 2.85 12.30 9.28
CA PHE A 69 2.18 13.37 10.02
C PHE A 69 3.20 14.49 10.28
N PRO A 70 3.00 15.70 9.73
CA PRO A 70 4.05 16.72 9.67
C PRO A 70 4.43 17.30 11.03
N THR A 71 3.52 17.27 12.00
CA THR A 71 3.71 17.74 13.38
C THR A 71 4.30 16.69 14.31
N MET A 72 4.42 15.43 13.83
CA MET A 72 4.87 14.29 14.62
C MET A 72 6.35 13.99 14.31
N SER A 73 7.07 13.55 15.34
CA SER A 73 8.41 12.99 15.23
C SER A 73 8.38 11.65 14.46
N ILE A 74 9.55 11.11 14.10
CA ILE A 74 9.68 9.79 13.48
C ILE A 74 9.07 8.72 14.37
N ARG A 75 9.40 8.74 15.67
CA ARG A 75 8.83 7.85 16.70
C ARG A 75 7.31 7.93 16.75
N GLU A 76 6.78 9.14 16.83
CA GLU A 76 5.33 9.36 16.94
C GLU A 76 4.59 8.94 15.66
N ASN A 77 5.18 9.13 14.50
CA ASN A 77 4.63 8.64 13.24
C ASN A 77 4.46 7.12 13.25
N VAL A 78 5.47 6.37 13.70
CA VAL A 78 5.38 4.90 13.81
C VAL A 78 4.27 4.49 14.79
N LEU A 79 4.21 5.15 15.94
CA LEU A 79 3.27 4.80 17.02
C LEU A 79 1.84 5.32 16.80
N ALA A 80 1.59 6.14 15.79
CA ALA A 80 0.31 6.83 15.61
C ALA A 80 -0.88 5.87 15.57
N GLY A 81 -0.83 4.82 14.74
CA GLY A 81 -1.88 3.82 14.64
C GLY A 81 -2.03 2.97 15.89
N VAL A 82 -0.93 2.64 16.53
CA VAL A 82 -0.92 1.83 17.76
C VAL A 82 -1.58 2.59 18.91
N ARG A 83 -1.28 3.87 19.08
CA ARG A 83 -1.88 4.72 20.13
C ARG A 83 -3.37 4.96 19.93
N LEU A 84 -3.87 4.93 18.68
CA LEU A 84 -5.31 4.99 18.42
C LEU A 84 -6.03 3.72 18.89
N ASN A 85 -5.39 2.56 18.75
CA ASN A 85 -5.97 1.26 19.10
C ASN A 85 -5.70 0.87 20.57
N ASN A 86 -4.54 1.21 21.10
CA ASN A 86 -4.12 0.93 22.47
C ASN A 86 -3.51 2.19 23.11
N ARG A 87 -4.29 2.87 23.96
CA ARG A 87 -3.87 4.11 24.62
C ARG A 87 -2.81 3.90 25.71
N HIS A 88 -2.61 2.66 26.17
CA HIS A 88 -1.76 2.33 27.33
C HIS A 88 -0.58 1.43 26.96
N ILE A 89 0.13 1.75 25.88
CA ILE A 89 1.41 1.09 25.61
C ILE A 89 2.48 1.60 26.58
N SER A 90 3.25 0.69 27.18
CA SER A 90 4.36 1.07 28.06
C SER A 90 5.46 1.78 27.24
N LYS A 91 6.32 2.56 27.92
CA LYS A 91 7.43 3.21 27.23
C LYS A 91 8.38 2.19 26.58
N GLN A 92 8.70 1.11 27.30
CA GLN A 92 9.58 0.05 26.80
C GLN A 92 8.98 -0.63 25.57
N ASP A 93 7.72 -1.07 25.64
CA ASP A 93 7.06 -1.72 24.50
C ASP A 93 6.96 -0.78 23.29
N ALA A 94 6.77 0.53 23.54
CA ALA A 94 6.75 1.53 22.47
C ALA A 94 8.14 1.68 21.81
N ASP A 95 9.21 1.68 22.59
CA ASP A 95 10.58 1.78 22.10
C ASP A 95 10.95 0.54 21.28
N ASP A 96 10.64 -0.65 21.77
CA ASP A 96 10.88 -1.93 21.12
C ASP A 96 10.07 -2.03 19.79
N LEU A 97 8.81 -1.59 19.80
CA LEU A 97 7.97 -1.58 18.62
C LEU A 97 8.47 -0.61 17.55
N VAL A 98 8.93 0.59 17.97
CA VAL A 98 9.51 1.58 17.04
C VAL A 98 10.77 1.03 16.39
N GLU A 99 11.66 0.43 17.16
CA GLU A 99 12.87 -0.20 16.61
C GLU A 99 12.50 -1.33 15.65
N TRP A 100 11.61 -2.23 16.06
CA TRP A 100 11.16 -3.36 15.23
C TRP A 100 10.56 -2.87 13.89
N ALA A 101 9.62 -1.92 13.94
CA ALA A 101 8.96 -1.41 12.73
C ALA A 101 9.93 -0.66 11.80
N LEU A 102 10.86 0.13 12.34
CA LEU A 102 11.86 0.84 11.55
C LEU A 102 12.93 -0.11 10.98
N ARG A 103 13.27 -1.19 11.68
CA ARG A 103 14.13 -2.26 11.13
C ARG A 103 13.43 -2.99 10.01
N GLY A 104 12.17 -3.39 10.22
CA GLY A 104 11.33 -4.00 9.19
C GLY A 104 11.10 -3.12 7.97
N ALA A 105 11.22 -1.80 8.10
CA ALA A 105 11.15 -0.84 6.99
C ALA A 105 12.54 -0.45 6.42
N ASN A 106 13.62 -1.13 6.80
CA ASN A 106 15.00 -0.83 6.38
C ASN A 106 15.39 0.66 6.61
N LEU A 107 14.85 1.28 7.69
CA LEU A 107 15.05 2.70 7.99
C LEU A 107 15.81 2.94 9.31
N TRP A 108 15.87 1.96 10.22
CA TRP A 108 16.44 2.09 11.56
C TRP A 108 17.83 2.72 11.57
N ASN A 109 18.75 2.19 10.79
CA ASN A 109 20.14 2.64 10.79
C ASN A 109 20.33 4.10 10.34
N GLU A 110 19.37 4.61 9.59
CA GLU A 110 19.39 5.99 9.09
C GLU A 110 18.78 7.01 10.07
N VAL A 111 17.93 6.54 11.02
CA VAL A 111 17.13 7.45 11.84
C VAL A 111 17.23 7.21 13.36
N LYS A 112 17.88 6.14 13.83
CA LYS A 112 17.96 5.74 15.25
C LYS A 112 18.45 6.87 16.18
N ASP A 113 19.35 7.74 15.68
CA ASP A 113 19.93 8.82 16.45
C ASP A 113 19.10 10.14 16.38
N ARG A 114 17.94 10.10 15.69
CA ARG A 114 17.08 11.27 15.47
C ARG A 114 15.58 10.96 15.53
N LEU A 115 15.19 9.97 16.31
CA LEU A 115 13.79 9.50 16.41
C LEU A 115 12.80 10.58 16.85
N ASP A 116 13.26 11.55 17.61
CA ASP A 116 12.45 12.67 18.10
C ASP A 116 12.43 13.88 17.14
N LYS A 117 13.10 13.79 15.99
CA LYS A 117 13.02 14.82 14.94
C LYS A 117 11.76 14.63 14.10
N PRO A 118 11.21 15.71 13.51
CA PRO A 118 10.03 15.64 12.65
C PRO A 118 10.22 14.70 11.46
N GLY A 119 9.24 13.82 11.21
CA GLY A 119 9.27 12.87 10.11
C GLY A 119 9.27 13.54 8.72
N ILE A 120 8.71 14.75 8.62
CA ILE A 120 8.69 15.52 7.36
C ILE A 120 10.09 15.96 6.89
N GLY A 121 11.08 16.00 7.78
CA GLY A 121 12.46 16.35 7.44
C GLY A 121 13.25 15.22 6.76
N LEU A 122 12.66 14.05 6.54
CA LEU A 122 13.25 12.92 5.85
C LEU A 122 13.20 13.11 4.32
N SER A 123 14.08 12.41 3.57
CA SER A 123 13.98 12.34 2.10
C SER A 123 12.69 11.62 1.67
N GLY A 124 12.27 11.77 0.40
CA GLY A 124 11.06 11.14 -0.10
C GLY A 124 11.05 9.63 0.11
N GLY A 125 12.15 8.93 -0.21
CA GLY A 125 12.27 7.49 0.02
C GLY A 125 12.28 7.11 1.50
N GLN A 126 12.89 7.91 2.37
CA GLN A 126 12.83 7.71 3.81
C GLN A 126 11.42 7.95 4.37
N GLN A 127 10.71 8.97 3.87
CA GLN A 127 9.32 9.22 4.26
C GLN A 127 8.41 8.07 3.84
N GLN A 128 8.61 7.49 2.65
CA GLN A 128 7.85 6.34 2.18
C GLN A 128 8.08 5.12 3.09
N ARG A 129 9.34 4.82 3.41
CA ARG A 129 9.68 3.75 4.35
C ARG A 129 9.16 4.01 5.77
N LEU A 130 9.11 5.27 6.20
CA LEU A 130 8.45 5.64 7.47
C LEU A 130 6.93 5.37 7.43
N CYS A 131 6.26 5.67 6.31
CA CYS A 131 4.84 5.35 6.14
C CYS A 131 4.60 3.82 6.13
N ILE A 132 5.52 3.03 5.56
CA ILE A 132 5.47 1.56 5.63
C ILE A 132 5.67 1.11 7.08
N ALA A 133 6.69 1.63 7.80
CA ALA A 133 6.92 1.33 9.22
C ALA A 133 5.67 1.61 10.08
N ARG A 134 5.01 2.75 9.85
CA ARG A 134 3.74 3.10 10.49
C ARG A 134 2.63 2.09 10.21
N ALA A 135 2.54 1.61 8.97
CA ALA A 135 1.52 0.66 8.56
C ALA A 135 1.75 -0.72 9.17
N VAL A 136 3.00 -1.21 9.22
CA VAL A 136 3.31 -2.53 9.80
C VAL A 136 3.28 -2.53 11.33
N ALA A 137 3.48 -1.37 11.99
CA ALA A 137 3.48 -1.26 13.45
C ALA A 137 2.16 -1.67 14.11
N VAL A 138 1.05 -1.67 13.39
CA VAL A 138 -0.25 -2.14 13.88
C VAL A 138 -0.48 -3.63 13.62
N HIS A 139 0.49 -4.34 13.05
CA HIS A 139 0.43 -5.75 12.68
C HIS A 139 -0.80 -6.10 11.81
N PRO A 140 -0.98 -5.46 10.65
CA PRO A 140 -2.10 -5.75 9.76
C PRO A 140 -1.98 -7.16 9.17
N GLN A 141 -3.09 -7.75 8.74
CA GLN A 141 -3.09 -9.02 8.00
C GLN A 141 -2.76 -8.81 6.51
N VAL A 142 -3.19 -7.66 5.98
CA VAL A 142 -2.99 -7.28 4.58
C VAL A 142 -2.39 -5.87 4.52
N LEU A 143 -1.44 -5.67 3.62
CA LEU A 143 -0.84 -4.37 3.34
C LEU A 143 -1.16 -3.94 1.91
N LEU A 144 -1.95 -2.89 1.77
CA LEU A 144 -2.28 -2.28 0.49
C LEU A 144 -1.28 -1.19 0.15
N MET A 145 -0.80 -1.13 -1.09
CA MET A 145 0.14 -0.12 -1.56
C MET A 145 -0.34 0.50 -2.87
N ASP A 146 -0.62 1.79 -2.87
CA ASP A 146 -1.02 2.56 -4.05
C ASP A 146 0.23 3.20 -4.66
N GLU A 147 0.75 2.63 -5.75
CA GLU A 147 1.92 3.11 -6.48
C GLU A 147 3.12 3.52 -5.58
N PRO A 148 3.62 2.63 -4.71
CA PRO A 148 4.52 2.99 -3.61
C PRO A 148 5.85 3.60 -4.04
N CYS A 149 6.25 3.47 -5.31
CA CYS A 149 7.52 3.96 -5.84
C CYS A 149 7.39 5.07 -6.86
N SER A 150 6.18 5.48 -7.26
CA SER A 150 5.97 6.40 -8.40
C SER A 150 6.55 7.82 -8.20
N ALA A 151 6.71 8.25 -6.95
CA ALA A 151 7.25 9.57 -6.60
C ALA A 151 8.72 9.53 -6.11
N LEU A 152 9.40 8.38 -6.28
CA LEU A 152 10.75 8.15 -5.76
C LEU A 152 11.80 8.18 -6.88
N ASP A 153 13.02 8.55 -6.50
CA ASP A 153 14.19 8.38 -7.35
C ASP A 153 14.53 6.88 -7.55
N PRO A 154 15.37 6.52 -8.54
CA PRO A 154 15.66 5.12 -8.84
C PRO A 154 16.28 4.33 -7.67
N ILE A 155 17.14 4.95 -6.86
CA ILE A 155 17.80 4.29 -5.72
C ILE A 155 16.77 4.02 -4.63
N SER A 156 15.95 5.01 -4.29
CA SER A 156 14.86 4.85 -3.33
C SER A 156 13.81 3.86 -3.80
N THR A 157 13.55 3.78 -5.11
CA THR A 157 12.65 2.77 -5.70
C THR A 157 13.15 1.36 -5.44
N LEU A 158 14.42 1.08 -5.74
CA LEU A 158 15.02 -0.24 -5.48
C LEU A 158 14.95 -0.60 -3.98
N ALA A 159 15.26 0.34 -3.11
CA ALA A 159 15.19 0.11 -1.66
C ALA A 159 13.78 -0.23 -1.17
N VAL A 160 12.74 0.36 -1.77
CA VAL A 160 11.34 0.02 -1.45
C VAL A 160 10.92 -1.31 -2.08
N GLU A 161 11.40 -1.64 -3.28
CA GLU A 161 11.14 -2.95 -3.91
C GLU A 161 11.79 -4.10 -3.13
N ASP A 162 13.02 -3.93 -2.66
CA ASP A 162 13.70 -4.90 -1.80
C ASP A 162 12.93 -5.08 -0.48
N LEU A 163 12.49 -3.98 0.12
CA LEU A 163 11.65 -4.00 1.31
C LEU A 163 10.33 -4.76 1.07
N ILE A 164 9.66 -4.55 -0.07
CA ILE A 164 8.43 -5.29 -0.42
C ILE A 164 8.74 -6.80 -0.50
N ASN A 165 9.86 -7.19 -1.11
CA ASN A 165 10.28 -8.60 -1.21
C ASN A 165 10.61 -9.23 0.15
N GLU A 166 11.03 -8.44 1.13
CA GLU A 166 11.20 -8.91 2.52
C GLU A 166 9.84 -9.05 3.22
N LEU A 167 9.00 -8.01 3.14
CA LEU A 167 7.70 -7.97 3.83
C LEU A 167 6.71 -9.01 3.33
N LYS A 168 6.74 -9.41 2.05
CA LYS A 168 5.82 -10.42 1.50
C LYS A 168 5.98 -11.82 2.12
N ARG A 169 7.02 -12.06 2.93
CA ARG A 169 7.21 -13.30 3.69
C ARG A 169 6.23 -13.38 4.87
N ASP A 170 5.88 -12.23 5.43
CA ASP A 170 5.08 -12.14 6.66
C ASP A 170 3.69 -11.53 6.41
N TYR A 171 3.51 -10.82 5.29
CA TYR A 171 2.29 -10.09 4.97
C TYR A 171 1.72 -10.48 3.60
N THR A 172 0.41 -10.51 3.50
CA THR A 172 -0.25 -10.46 2.19
C THR A 172 -0.20 -9.02 1.67
N ILE A 173 0.48 -8.80 0.53
CA ILE A 173 0.66 -7.46 -0.03
C ILE A 173 -0.13 -7.33 -1.33
N VAL A 174 -0.93 -6.28 -1.45
CA VAL A 174 -1.64 -5.92 -2.69
C VAL A 174 -1.13 -4.57 -3.18
N ILE A 175 -0.55 -4.56 -4.38
CA ILE A 175 0.07 -3.36 -4.96
C ILE A 175 -0.70 -2.93 -6.21
N VAL A 176 -1.07 -1.65 -6.29
CA VAL A 176 -1.45 -1.01 -7.55
C VAL A 176 -0.23 -0.33 -8.13
N THR A 177 0.10 -0.64 -9.38
CA THR A 177 1.16 0.03 -10.13
C THR A 177 0.82 0.10 -11.61
N HIS A 178 1.35 1.11 -12.28
CA HIS A 178 1.38 1.19 -13.75
C HIS A 178 2.75 0.77 -14.30
N ASN A 179 3.73 0.51 -13.44
CA ASN A 179 5.07 0.09 -13.83
C ASN A 179 5.14 -1.45 -13.94
N MET A 180 5.08 -1.94 -15.17
CA MET A 180 5.13 -3.37 -15.48
C MET A 180 6.43 -4.02 -14.99
N GLN A 181 7.55 -3.30 -15.04
CA GLN A 181 8.84 -3.82 -14.57
C GLN A 181 8.84 -4.00 -13.05
N GLN A 182 8.22 -3.08 -12.31
CA GLN A 182 8.03 -3.22 -10.87
C GLN A 182 7.17 -4.46 -10.56
N ALA A 183 6.01 -4.60 -11.23
CA ALA A 183 5.15 -5.77 -11.05
C ALA A 183 5.92 -7.08 -11.28
N ALA A 184 6.72 -7.15 -12.35
CA ALA A 184 7.53 -8.32 -12.68
C ALA A 184 8.60 -8.66 -11.62
N ARG A 185 9.11 -7.64 -10.88
CA ARG A 185 10.16 -7.84 -9.86
C ARG A 185 9.62 -8.23 -8.48
N VAL A 186 8.43 -7.74 -8.11
CA VAL A 186 7.96 -7.87 -6.72
C VAL A 186 6.73 -8.76 -6.55
N ALA A 187 5.90 -8.92 -7.59
CA ALA A 187 4.64 -9.63 -7.48
C ALA A 187 4.77 -11.13 -7.77
N ASP A 188 4.09 -11.96 -6.98
CA ASP A 188 3.96 -13.40 -7.25
C ASP A 188 2.79 -13.66 -8.21
N TYR A 189 1.71 -12.88 -8.08
CA TYR A 189 0.54 -12.88 -8.96
C TYR A 189 0.27 -11.49 -9.49
N THR A 190 -0.23 -11.40 -10.71
CA THR A 190 -0.57 -10.13 -11.33
C THR A 190 -2.01 -10.15 -11.87
N ALA A 191 -2.75 -9.08 -11.57
CA ALA A 191 -4.09 -8.83 -12.09
C ALA A 191 -4.02 -7.68 -13.11
N PHE A 192 -4.38 -7.93 -14.33
CA PHE A 192 -4.41 -6.93 -15.39
C PHE A 192 -5.82 -6.37 -15.56
N PHE A 193 -5.94 -5.05 -15.33
CA PHE A 193 -7.19 -4.31 -15.52
C PHE A 193 -7.12 -3.49 -16.80
N ASN A 194 -8.17 -3.54 -17.61
CA ASN A 194 -8.28 -2.84 -18.87
C ASN A 194 -9.58 -2.07 -18.99
N LEU A 195 -9.60 -1.15 -19.97
CA LEU A 195 -10.76 -0.33 -20.37
C LEU A 195 -11.23 -0.78 -21.74
N LYS A 196 -12.48 -1.18 -21.89
CA LYS A 196 -13.04 -1.49 -23.22
C LYS A 196 -13.10 -0.28 -24.15
N ALA A 197 -13.28 0.92 -23.59
CA ALA A 197 -13.24 2.20 -24.29
C ALA A 197 -13.04 3.35 -23.31
N VAL A 198 -12.62 4.51 -23.80
CA VAL A 198 -12.53 5.75 -23.02
C VAL A 198 -13.92 6.09 -22.44
N GLY A 199 -13.98 6.34 -21.12
CA GLY A 199 -15.23 6.63 -20.42
C GLY A 199 -16.08 5.41 -20.05
N LYS A 200 -15.64 4.20 -20.34
CA LYS A 200 -16.26 2.95 -19.86
C LYS A 200 -15.61 2.46 -18.58
N PRO A 201 -16.31 1.68 -17.75
CA PRO A 201 -15.73 1.09 -16.54
C PRO A 201 -14.53 0.18 -16.86
N GLY A 202 -13.54 0.19 -15.98
CA GLY A 202 -12.48 -0.81 -15.99
C GLY A 202 -12.99 -2.18 -15.57
N HIS A 203 -12.40 -3.21 -16.09
CA HIS A 203 -12.70 -4.61 -15.73
C HIS A 203 -11.41 -5.40 -15.60
N LEU A 204 -11.46 -6.48 -14.83
CA LEU A 204 -10.39 -7.45 -14.76
C LEU A 204 -10.35 -8.22 -16.08
N GLU A 205 -9.26 -8.05 -16.82
CA GLU A 205 -9.04 -8.75 -18.10
C GLU A 205 -8.43 -10.12 -17.86
N TYR A 206 -7.40 -10.17 -17.01
CA TYR A 206 -6.63 -11.37 -16.80
C TYR A 206 -6.00 -11.38 -15.38
N PHE A 207 -5.93 -12.60 -14.78
CA PHE A 207 -5.23 -12.85 -13.52
C PHE A 207 -4.41 -14.13 -13.66
N ALA A 208 -3.13 -14.06 -13.33
CA ALA A 208 -2.24 -15.23 -13.35
C ALA A 208 -1.03 -15.01 -12.43
N ASP A 209 -0.22 -16.07 -12.27
CA ASP A 209 1.12 -15.89 -11.76
C ASP A 209 1.91 -14.94 -12.66
N THR A 210 2.78 -14.14 -12.04
CA THR A 210 3.49 -13.05 -12.72
C THR A 210 4.39 -13.57 -13.85
N THR A 211 5.06 -14.70 -13.64
CA THR A 211 5.95 -15.31 -14.64
C THR A 211 5.18 -15.69 -15.91
N THR A 212 4.02 -16.34 -15.75
CA THR A 212 3.15 -16.70 -16.87
C THR A 212 2.62 -15.46 -17.58
N MET A 213 2.19 -14.44 -16.82
CA MET A 213 1.64 -13.21 -17.42
C MET A 213 2.65 -12.47 -18.30
N PHE A 214 3.91 -12.36 -17.87
CA PHE A 214 4.93 -11.61 -18.60
C PHE A 214 5.63 -12.41 -19.69
N ASN A 215 5.77 -13.74 -19.53
CA ASN A 215 6.44 -14.58 -20.51
C ASN A 215 5.49 -15.12 -21.60
N ASN A 216 4.19 -15.20 -21.32
CA ASN A 216 3.20 -15.71 -22.26
C ASN A 216 1.93 -14.83 -22.23
N PRO A 217 2.04 -13.55 -22.66
CA PRO A 217 0.91 -12.64 -22.65
C PRO A 217 -0.19 -13.16 -23.57
N ARG A 218 -1.40 -13.37 -23.02
CA ARG A 218 -2.59 -13.70 -23.81
C ARG A 218 -2.98 -12.45 -24.59
N ASN A 219 -2.67 -12.47 -25.91
CA ASN A 219 -3.06 -11.50 -26.95
C ASN A 219 -2.61 -10.05 -26.72
N ALA A 220 -1.62 -9.67 -27.50
CA ALA A 220 -1.39 -8.29 -27.91
C ALA A 220 -2.31 -7.97 -29.14
N GLU A 221 -3.64 -7.99 -28.97
CA GLU A 221 -4.59 -7.42 -29.91
C GLU A 221 -5.17 -6.11 -29.38
#